data_d468799e0654a28515ebc31acf84372d
#
_entry.id   d468799e0654a28515ebc31acf84372d
#
_cell.length_a   1.000
_cell.length_b   1.000
_cell.length_c   1.000
_cell.angle_alpha   90.00
_cell.angle_beta   90.00
_cell.angle_gamma   90.00
#
_symmetry.space_group_name_H-M   'P 1'
#
loop_
_entity.id
_entity.type
_entity.pdbx_description
1 polymer ?
#
loop_
_entity_poly.entity_id
_entity_poly.type
_entity_poly.pdbx_seq_one_letter_code
_entity_poly.pdbx_strand_id
1 'polypeptide(L)'
;YSVILGKFVHWNPREYPIMTWCWRADVLPSGGNEFLNHANDSAAGLYVIFSQNWLHVPKQLKYVWSSTLPEGTIGRRNKIFRPWFFVLESGEANRGRWTFEQVDLERDHKLKLGGSPADRTIGLGLLTDANSTRSYAEAYYANLRVWKREALAKRQIVDDCATLPPITRHDRESGTTATVLSAR
;
A
#
# COMPACT_ATOMS: atom_id res chain seq x y z
N TYR A 1 9.35 -3.03 -15.89
CA TYR A 1 9.48 -4.08 -14.88
C TYR A 1 8.47 -3.86 -13.77
N SER A 2 7.99 -4.95 -13.17
CA SER A 2 7.16 -4.97 -11.98
C SER A 2 7.91 -5.70 -10.88
N VAL A 3 7.98 -5.11 -9.70
CA VAL A 3 8.60 -5.75 -8.52
C VAL A 3 7.55 -5.86 -7.43
N ILE A 4 7.29 -7.07 -6.99
CA ILE A 4 6.44 -7.34 -5.83
C ILE A 4 7.27 -8.00 -4.72
N LEU A 5 7.25 -7.41 -3.55
CA LEU A 5 7.80 -7.99 -2.34
C LEU A 5 6.65 -8.44 -1.44
N GLY A 6 6.46 -9.75 -1.33
CA GLY A 6 5.46 -10.35 -0.47
C GLY A 6 6.07 -10.88 0.84
N LYS A 7 5.39 -10.66 1.95
CA LYS A 7 5.76 -11.22 3.25
C LYS A 7 4.54 -11.79 3.96
N PHE A 8 4.64 -13.02 4.44
CA PHE A 8 3.66 -13.57 5.37
C PHE A 8 3.80 -12.84 6.71
N VAL A 9 2.77 -12.09 7.06
CA VAL A 9 2.69 -11.35 8.31
C VAL A 9 1.31 -11.57 8.89
N HIS A 10 1.27 -12.11 10.09
CA HIS A 10 0.02 -12.49 10.73
C HIS A 10 -0.26 -11.59 11.91
N TRP A 11 -1.41 -10.92 11.89
CA TRP A 11 -1.99 -10.21 13.03
C TRP A 11 -3.50 -10.26 12.96
N ASN A 12 -4.16 -9.92 14.05
CA ASN A 12 -5.61 -9.80 14.10
C ASN A 12 -6.03 -8.38 13.68
N PRO A 13 -6.58 -8.17 12.46
CA PRO A 13 -6.97 -6.84 11.99
C PRO A 13 -8.24 -6.28 12.66
N ARG A 14 -8.94 -7.08 13.49
CA ARG A 14 -10.04 -6.60 14.33
C ARG A 14 -9.50 -5.98 15.62
N GLU A 15 -8.40 -6.50 16.13
CA GLU A 15 -7.74 -5.99 17.34
C GLU A 15 -6.80 -4.82 17.00
N TYR A 16 -6.09 -4.92 15.87
CA TYR A 16 -5.17 -3.91 15.37
C TYR A 16 -5.64 -3.41 13.99
N PRO A 17 -6.76 -2.65 13.93
CA PRO A 17 -7.35 -2.25 12.66
C PRO A 17 -6.67 -1.06 11.99
N ILE A 18 -5.90 -0.27 12.72
CA ILE A 18 -5.24 0.90 12.17
C ILE A 18 -3.88 0.48 11.65
N MET A 19 -3.60 0.81 10.39
CA MET A 19 -2.30 0.58 9.79
C MET A 19 -1.69 1.89 9.36
N THR A 20 -0.40 2.05 9.63
CA THR A 20 0.39 3.21 9.22
C THR A 20 1.66 2.77 8.51
N TRP A 21 2.14 3.60 7.60
CA TRP A 21 3.44 3.43 6.95
C TRP A 21 3.94 4.75 6.38
N CYS A 22 5.19 4.77 6.01
CA CYS A 22 5.76 5.81 5.17
C CYS A 22 6.05 5.23 3.79
N TRP A 23 5.77 5.98 2.75
CA TRP A 23 6.26 5.70 1.41
C TRP A 23 6.77 6.96 0.72
N ARG A 24 7.54 6.74 -0.31
CA ARG A 24 8.09 7.79 -1.15
C ARG A 24 8.13 7.30 -2.59
N ALA A 25 7.58 8.05 -3.52
CA ALA A 25 7.68 7.79 -4.94
C ALA A 25 8.65 8.78 -5.58
N ASP A 26 9.76 8.28 -6.12
CA ASP A 26 10.76 9.12 -6.81
C ASP A 26 10.49 9.18 -8.32
N VAL A 27 9.89 8.12 -8.89
CA VAL A 27 9.47 8.09 -10.29
C VAL A 27 8.07 7.47 -10.39
N LEU A 28 7.17 8.20 -11.03
CA LEU A 28 5.81 7.73 -11.31
C LEU A 28 5.74 7.13 -12.72
N PRO A 29 5.03 5.99 -12.89
CA PRO A 29 4.83 5.42 -14.23
C PRO A 29 4.01 6.38 -15.11
N SER A 30 4.51 6.63 -16.32
CA SER A 30 3.89 7.58 -17.25
C SER A 30 2.48 7.12 -17.65
N GLY A 31 1.46 7.91 -17.31
CA GLY A 31 0.07 7.60 -17.64
C GLY A 31 -0.53 6.41 -16.89
N GLY A 32 0.09 5.99 -15.78
CA GLY A 32 -0.43 4.92 -14.93
C GLY A 32 -1.86 5.24 -14.46
N ASN A 33 -2.77 4.26 -14.64
CA ASN A 33 -4.18 4.39 -14.30
C ASN A 33 -4.74 3.01 -13.92
N GLU A 34 -5.09 2.84 -12.66
CA GLU A 34 -5.47 1.56 -12.08
C GLU A 34 -6.79 0.97 -12.62
N PHE A 35 -7.62 1.77 -13.29
CA PHE A 35 -8.82 1.29 -13.98
C PHE A 35 -8.53 0.64 -15.32
N LEU A 36 -7.43 1.02 -15.98
CA LEU A 36 -7.14 0.60 -17.35
C LEU A 36 -6.23 -0.62 -17.38
N ASN A 37 -6.60 -1.67 -18.12
CA ASN A 37 -5.80 -2.89 -18.21
C ASN A 37 -4.42 -2.66 -18.85
N HIS A 38 -4.34 -1.75 -19.80
CA HIS A 38 -3.12 -1.43 -20.56
C HIS A 38 -2.23 -0.38 -19.86
N ALA A 39 -2.71 0.22 -18.78
CA ALA A 39 -2.01 1.25 -18.03
C ALA A 39 -2.13 1.03 -16.50
N ASN A 40 -2.37 -0.21 -16.06
CA ASN A 40 -2.58 -0.55 -14.66
C ASN A 40 -1.26 -0.58 -13.88
N ASP A 41 -0.59 0.54 -13.82
CA ASP A 41 0.64 0.74 -13.10
C ASP A 41 0.44 1.75 -11.97
N SER A 42 1.14 1.53 -10.86
CA SER A 42 1.12 2.41 -9.70
C SER A 42 2.55 2.70 -9.28
N ALA A 43 2.85 3.94 -8.94
CA ALA A 43 4.18 4.33 -8.43
C ALA A 43 4.53 3.54 -7.16
N ALA A 44 3.57 3.47 -6.23
CA ALA A 44 3.65 2.63 -5.05
C ALA A 44 2.32 1.93 -4.79
N GLY A 45 2.37 0.73 -4.25
CA GLY A 45 1.19 -0.05 -3.89
C GLY A 45 1.45 -0.93 -2.67
N LEU A 46 0.54 -0.88 -1.71
CA LEU A 46 0.53 -1.74 -0.54
C LEU A 46 -0.69 -2.64 -0.59
N TYR A 47 -0.47 -3.95 -0.58
CA TYR A 47 -1.53 -4.95 -0.48
C TYR A 47 -1.66 -5.45 0.95
N VAL A 48 -2.89 -5.53 1.44
CA VAL A 48 -3.23 -6.24 2.68
C VAL A 48 -4.08 -7.43 2.31
N ILE A 49 -3.58 -8.64 2.58
CA ILE A 49 -4.22 -9.91 2.25
C ILE A 49 -4.82 -10.47 3.54
N PHE A 50 -6.15 -10.41 3.65
CA PHE A 50 -6.87 -10.81 4.85
C PHE A 50 -7.13 -12.32 4.94
N SER A 51 -7.57 -12.91 3.83
CA SER A 51 -7.92 -14.32 3.75
C SER A 51 -7.97 -14.76 2.29
N GLN A 52 -8.20 -16.02 2.05
CA GLN A 52 -8.54 -16.54 0.72
C GLN A 52 -9.78 -17.43 0.81
N ASN A 53 -10.52 -17.52 -0.28
CA ASN A 53 -11.63 -18.45 -0.36
C ASN A 53 -11.13 -19.86 -0.71
N TRP A 54 -12.07 -20.82 -0.80
CA TRP A 54 -11.76 -22.21 -1.14
C TRP A 54 -11.11 -22.42 -2.53
N LEU A 55 -11.25 -21.43 -3.44
CA LEU A 55 -10.58 -21.39 -4.75
C LEU A 55 -9.22 -20.67 -4.68
N HIS A 56 -8.67 -20.44 -3.50
CA HIS A 56 -7.42 -19.69 -3.26
C HIS A 56 -7.44 -18.24 -3.79
N VAL A 57 -8.63 -17.69 -4.02
CA VAL A 57 -8.76 -16.27 -4.41
C VAL A 57 -8.63 -15.40 -3.17
N PRO A 58 -7.65 -14.48 -3.14
CA PRO A 58 -7.43 -13.67 -1.96
C PRO A 58 -8.51 -12.59 -1.80
N LYS A 59 -8.98 -12.43 -0.56
CA LYS A 59 -9.68 -11.23 -0.09
C LYS A 59 -8.62 -10.21 0.32
N GLN A 60 -8.47 -9.17 -0.48
CA GLN A 60 -7.39 -8.21 -0.31
C GLN A 60 -7.81 -6.79 -0.68
N LEU A 61 -7.16 -5.82 -0.07
CA LEU A 61 -7.23 -4.41 -0.43
C LEU A 61 -5.87 -3.95 -0.94
N LYS A 62 -5.87 -2.97 -1.84
CA LYS A 62 -4.68 -2.33 -2.36
C LYS A 62 -4.74 -0.83 -2.07
N TYR A 63 -3.75 -0.28 -1.42
CA TYR A 63 -3.57 1.17 -1.27
C TYR A 63 -2.52 1.61 -2.29
N VAL A 64 -2.76 2.72 -2.99
CA VAL A 64 -1.91 3.11 -4.11
C VAL A 64 -1.54 4.59 -4.09
N TRP A 65 -0.34 4.85 -4.59
CA TRP A 65 0.06 6.14 -5.15
C TRP A 65 -0.15 6.07 -6.65
N SER A 66 -1.17 6.75 -7.14
CA SER A 66 -1.53 6.74 -8.57
C SER A 66 -0.82 7.85 -9.33
N SER A 67 -0.52 7.61 -10.61
CA SER A 67 0.02 8.67 -11.46
C SER A 67 -1.05 9.66 -11.92
N THR A 68 -2.30 9.21 -12.11
CA THR A 68 -3.35 10.01 -12.77
C THR A 68 -4.69 10.06 -12.05
N LEU A 69 -5.01 9.07 -11.21
CA LEU A 69 -6.28 9.07 -10.51
C LEU A 69 -6.22 10.00 -9.28
N PRO A 70 -7.25 10.82 -9.02
CA PRO A 70 -7.29 11.69 -7.86
C PRO A 70 -7.22 10.92 -6.53
N GLU A 71 -6.63 11.54 -5.51
CA GLU A 71 -6.74 11.08 -4.13
C GLU A 71 -8.19 10.86 -3.70
N GLY A 72 -8.43 9.86 -2.87
CA GLY A 72 -9.77 9.46 -2.44
C GLY A 72 -10.52 8.60 -3.47
N THR A 73 -9.98 8.39 -4.68
CA THR A 73 -10.57 7.46 -5.64
C THR A 73 -10.56 6.05 -5.07
N ILE A 74 -11.72 5.40 -5.09
CA ILE A 74 -11.86 4.01 -4.69
C ILE A 74 -12.41 3.24 -5.89
N GLY A 75 -11.71 2.21 -6.31
CA GLY A 75 -12.08 1.49 -7.52
C GLY A 75 -11.72 0.02 -7.52
N ARG A 76 -12.22 -0.63 -8.55
CA ARG A 76 -11.90 -2.01 -8.87
C ARG A 76 -11.96 -2.18 -10.37
N ARG A 77 -10.96 -2.83 -10.97
CA ARG A 77 -11.06 -3.21 -12.37
C ARG A 77 -12.14 -4.26 -12.58
N ASN A 78 -12.81 -4.23 -13.73
CA ASN A 78 -13.91 -5.13 -14.13
C ASN A 78 -13.50 -6.62 -14.29
N LYS A 79 -12.71 -7.16 -13.34
CA LYS A 79 -12.33 -8.58 -13.30
C LYS A 79 -12.58 -9.11 -11.90
N ILE A 80 -13.28 -10.23 -11.82
CA ILE A 80 -13.81 -10.85 -10.59
C ILE A 80 -12.74 -11.05 -9.50
N PHE A 81 -11.49 -11.26 -9.88
CA PHE A 81 -10.39 -11.59 -8.94
C PHE A 81 -9.43 -10.42 -8.68
N ARG A 82 -9.80 -9.19 -9.05
CA ARG A 82 -8.93 -8.04 -8.84
C ARG A 82 -9.22 -7.37 -7.50
N PRO A 83 -8.19 -6.87 -6.78
CA PRO A 83 -8.39 -6.17 -5.51
C PRO A 83 -9.18 -4.87 -5.70
N TRP A 84 -9.91 -4.48 -4.68
CA TRP A 84 -10.30 -3.09 -4.52
C TRP A 84 -9.06 -2.26 -4.24
N PHE A 85 -8.94 -1.10 -4.87
CA PHE A 85 -7.87 -0.16 -4.60
C PHE A 85 -8.40 1.16 -4.04
N PHE A 86 -7.58 1.80 -3.24
CA PHE A 86 -7.79 3.11 -2.64
C PHE A 86 -6.61 3.99 -3.02
N VAL A 87 -6.85 5.11 -3.67
CA VAL A 87 -5.83 6.10 -4.00
C VAL A 87 -5.61 6.97 -2.79
N LEU A 88 -4.44 6.89 -2.17
CA LEU A 88 -4.07 7.71 -1.02
C LEU A 88 -3.21 8.90 -1.43
N GLU A 89 -2.36 8.72 -2.45
CA GLU A 89 -1.53 9.76 -3.03
C GLU A 89 -1.70 9.80 -4.55
N SER A 90 -1.55 10.97 -5.15
CA SER A 90 -1.77 11.20 -6.57
C SER A 90 -0.76 12.15 -7.22
N GLY A 91 -0.25 11.75 -8.38
CA GLY A 91 0.58 12.60 -9.22
C GLY A 91 1.89 13.01 -8.58
N GLU A 92 2.40 14.18 -9.02
CA GLU A 92 3.76 14.66 -8.76
C GLU A 92 3.90 15.55 -7.51
N ALA A 93 2.80 15.95 -6.85
CA ALA A 93 2.81 16.97 -5.80
C ALA A 93 3.73 16.61 -4.62
N ASN A 94 3.72 15.36 -4.20
CA ASN A 94 4.54 14.84 -3.10
C ASN A 94 5.71 13.97 -3.57
N ARG A 95 5.99 13.94 -4.88
CA ARG A 95 7.10 13.18 -5.46
C ARG A 95 8.43 13.52 -4.77
N GLY A 96 9.21 12.49 -4.47
CA GLY A 96 10.51 12.62 -3.83
C GLY A 96 10.45 12.94 -2.34
N ARG A 97 9.28 12.95 -1.74
CA ARG A 97 9.08 13.17 -0.30
C ARG A 97 8.58 11.91 0.38
N TRP A 98 9.01 11.68 1.60
CA TRP A 98 8.39 10.69 2.46
C TRP A 98 7.01 11.17 2.90
N THR A 99 5.98 10.39 2.64
CA THR A 99 4.58 10.68 2.97
C THR A 99 4.08 9.64 3.96
N PHE A 100 3.39 10.12 5.00
CA PHE A 100 2.80 9.29 6.05
C PHE A 100 1.38 8.89 5.68
N GLU A 101 1.07 7.62 5.77
CA GLU A 101 -0.26 7.09 5.54
C GLU A 101 -0.85 6.45 6.80
N GLN A 102 -2.15 6.61 6.93
CA GLN A 102 -2.94 6.00 8.00
C GLN A 102 -4.29 5.54 7.45
N VAL A 103 -4.58 4.26 7.59
CA VAL A 103 -5.85 3.67 7.15
C VAL A 103 -6.50 2.85 8.25
N ASP A 104 -7.81 2.68 8.15
CA ASP A 104 -8.60 1.80 9.00
C ASP A 104 -8.99 0.56 8.18
N LEU A 105 -8.24 -0.52 8.37
CA LEU A 105 -8.39 -1.77 7.63
C LEU A 105 -9.76 -2.43 7.85
N GLU A 106 -10.32 -2.34 9.06
CA GLU A 106 -11.62 -2.90 9.37
C GLU A 106 -12.74 -2.15 8.65
N ARG A 107 -12.70 -0.80 8.67
CA ARG A 107 -13.62 0.07 7.94
C ARG A 107 -13.56 -0.20 6.44
N ASP A 108 -12.37 -0.24 5.88
CA ASP A 108 -12.17 -0.39 4.42
C ASP A 108 -12.54 -1.80 3.95
N HIS A 109 -12.26 -2.83 4.77
CA HIS A 109 -12.70 -4.20 4.53
C HIS A 109 -14.24 -4.28 4.52
N LYS A 110 -14.89 -3.74 5.55
CA LYS A 110 -16.35 -3.72 5.65
C LYS A 110 -17.00 -3.00 4.46
N LEU A 111 -16.39 -1.88 4.05
CA LEU A 111 -16.88 -1.06 2.94
C LEU A 111 -16.82 -1.79 1.60
N LYS A 112 -15.76 -2.57 1.31
CA LYS A 112 -15.50 -3.12 -0.03
C LYS A 112 -15.56 -4.64 -0.13
N LEU A 113 -15.26 -5.35 0.94
CA LEU A 113 -15.26 -6.82 0.96
C LEU A 113 -16.44 -7.42 1.73
N GLY A 114 -17.17 -6.56 2.48
CA GLY A 114 -18.33 -6.95 3.29
C GLY A 114 -17.94 -7.65 4.59
N GLY A 115 -18.65 -7.33 5.67
CA GLY A 115 -18.41 -7.89 6.99
C GLY A 115 -17.06 -7.52 7.61
N SER A 116 -16.76 -8.13 8.75
CA SER A 116 -15.46 -7.96 9.41
C SER A 116 -14.37 -8.82 8.75
N PRO A 117 -13.12 -8.40 8.76
CA PRO A 117 -12.00 -9.23 8.30
C PRO A 117 -11.87 -10.50 9.15
N ALA A 118 -11.16 -11.51 8.65
CA ALA A 118 -10.74 -12.64 9.44
C ALA A 118 -9.90 -12.18 10.65
N ASP A 119 -9.83 -12.98 11.69
CA ASP A 119 -9.04 -12.70 12.89
C ASP A 119 -7.53 -12.86 12.70
N ARG A 120 -7.11 -13.32 11.52
CA ARG A 120 -5.72 -13.49 11.15
C ARG A 120 -5.51 -13.13 9.69
N THR A 121 -4.61 -12.21 9.42
CA THR A 121 -4.20 -11.89 8.05
C THR A 121 -3.28 -12.96 7.47
N ILE A 122 -3.17 -13.01 6.13
CA ILE A 122 -2.18 -13.85 5.42
C ILE A 122 -0.87 -13.10 5.29
N GLY A 123 -0.90 -11.84 4.87
CA GLY A 123 0.34 -11.10 4.65
C GLY A 123 0.15 -9.73 4.03
N LEU A 124 1.28 -9.16 3.68
CA LEU A 124 1.42 -7.89 3.00
C LEU A 124 2.16 -8.07 1.67
N GLY A 125 1.87 -7.22 0.71
CA GLY A 125 2.63 -7.11 -0.53
C GLY A 125 2.94 -5.65 -0.84
N LEU A 126 4.19 -5.36 -1.18
CA LEU A 126 4.62 -4.06 -1.70
C LEU A 126 4.83 -4.21 -3.19
N LEU A 127 4.30 -3.29 -3.96
CA LEU A 127 4.36 -3.30 -5.42
C LEU A 127 4.77 -1.95 -5.96
N THR A 128 5.78 -1.93 -6.82
CA THR A 128 6.12 -0.83 -7.70
C THR A 128 6.04 -1.35 -9.13
N ASP A 129 5.17 -0.77 -9.94
CA ASP A 129 4.78 -1.33 -11.23
C ASP A 129 4.77 -0.28 -12.35
N ALA A 130 5.41 -0.62 -13.47
CA ALA A 130 5.49 0.19 -14.68
C ALA A 130 5.52 -0.67 -15.95
N ASN A 131 5.02 -1.91 -15.87
CA ASN A 131 5.12 -2.87 -16.97
C ASN A 131 4.06 -2.64 -18.05
N SER A 132 2.86 -2.24 -17.65
CA SER A 132 1.74 -2.00 -18.56
C SER A 132 1.96 -0.75 -19.40
N THR A 133 2.50 0.31 -18.80
CA THR A 133 2.82 1.57 -19.47
C THR A 133 4.18 1.53 -20.20
N ARG A 134 4.96 0.45 -20.00
CA ARG A 134 6.34 0.32 -20.54
C ARG A 134 7.24 1.50 -20.15
N SER A 135 7.04 2.02 -18.94
CA SER A 135 7.79 3.15 -18.39
C SER A 135 8.69 2.69 -17.22
N TYR A 136 9.02 3.59 -16.33
CA TYR A 136 9.81 3.31 -15.12
C TYR A 136 9.04 3.82 -13.89
N ALA A 137 9.20 3.12 -12.79
CA ALA A 137 8.69 3.52 -11.48
C ALA A 137 9.71 3.21 -10.40
N GLU A 138 9.79 4.09 -9.40
CA GLU A 138 10.69 3.93 -8.26
C GLU A 138 9.97 4.40 -7.00
N ALA A 139 9.90 3.52 -6.00
CA ALA A 139 9.29 3.85 -4.72
C ALA A 139 9.98 3.11 -3.55
N TYR A 140 9.84 3.70 -2.38
CA TYR A 140 10.41 3.21 -1.12
C TYR A 140 9.34 3.15 -0.06
N TYR A 141 9.48 2.21 0.88
CA TYR A 141 8.52 1.93 1.94
C TYR A 141 9.24 1.77 3.27
N ALA A 142 8.69 2.36 4.31
CA ALA A 142 9.26 2.29 5.64
C ALA A 142 8.16 2.31 6.73
N ASN A 143 8.53 1.96 7.95
CA ASN A 143 7.73 2.15 9.15
C ASN A 143 6.32 1.56 9.11
N LEU A 144 6.15 0.37 8.47
CA LEU A 144 4.86 -0.32 8.47
C LEU A 144 4.53 -0.80 9.88
N ARG A 145 3.42 -0.30 10.44
CA ARG A 145 2.95 -0.63 11.79
C ARG A 145 1.46 -0.86 11.82
N VAL A 146 1.02 -1.65 12.76
CA VAL A 146 -0.41 -1.83 13.07
C VAL A 146 -0.69 -1.43 14.52
N TRP A 147 -1.87 -0.86 14.77
CA TRP A 147 -2.22 -0.23 16.03
C TRP A 147 -3.62 -0.62 16.45
N LYS A 148 -3.84 -0.67 17.77
CA LYS A 148 -5.18 -0.71 18.33
C LYS A 148 -5.90 0.62 18.07
N ARG A 149 -7.22 0.59 17.97
CA ARG A 149 -8.03 1.81 17.72
C ARG A 149 -7.84 2.87 18.81
N GLU A 150 -7.58 2.46 20.04
CA GLU A 150 -7.33 3.36 21.17
C GLU A 150 -6.09 4.23 20.97
N ALA A 151 -5.13 3.79 20.16
CA ALA A 151 -3.95 4.57 19.84
C ALA A 151 -4.29 5.90 19.11
N LEU A 152 -5.36 5.92 18.31
CA LEU A 152 -5.89 7.15 17.70
C LEU A 152 -6.40 8.11 18.76
N ALA A 153 -7.27 7.60 19.66
CA ALA A 153 -7.86 8.42 20.72
C ALA A 153 -6.80 8.99 21.67
N LYS A 154 -5.76 8.23 21.93
CA LYS A 154 -4.62 8.61 22.78
C LYS A 154 -3.54 9.43 22.06
N ARG A 155 -3.71 9.74 20.78
CA ARG A 155 -2.72 10.47 19.96
C ARG A 155 -1.31 9.84 19.99
N GLN A 156 -1.25 8.51 20.04
CA GLN A 156 0.01 7.74 20.09
C GLN A 156 0.59 7.48 18.69
N ILE A 157 -0.21 7.68 17.66
CA ILE A 157 0.21 7.54 16.26
C ILE A 157 0.79 8.87 15.82
N VAL A 158 2.06 8.87 15.49
CA VAL A 158 2.82 10.06 15.09
C VAL A 158 3.37 9.85 13.69
N ASP A 159 3.31 10.90 12.88
CA ASP A 159 4.05 10.95 11.62
C ASP A 159 5.55 11.03 11.92
N ASP A 160 6.25 9.94 11.67
CA ASP A 160 7.70 9.83 11.81
C ASP A 160 8.44 9.76 10.45
N CYS A 161 7.72 9.99 9.35
CA CYS A 161 8.28 9.91 8.01
C CYS A 161 9.36 10.98 7.76
N ALA A 162 9.21 12.15 8.37
CA ALA A 162 10.20 13.23 8.26
C ALA A 162 11.54 12.89 8.91
N THR A 163 11.59 11.88 9.81
CA THR A 163 12.83 11.45 10.46
C THR A 163 13.60 10.40 9.66
N LEU A 164 13.01 9.91 8.56
CA LEU A 164 13.65 8.92 7.71
C LEU A 164 14.85 9.53 6.98
N PRO A 165 15.94 8.77 6.83
CA PRO A 165 17.12 9.25 6.13
C PRO A 165 16.81 9.52 4.66
N PRO A 166 17.57 10.43 4.02
CA PRO A 166 17.48 10.62 2.57
C PRO A 166 17.88 9.33 1.84
N ILE A 167 17.23 9.07 0.72
CA ILE A 167 17.59 7.93 -0.14
C ILE A 167 18.92 8.24 -0.81
N THR A 168 19.91 7.39 -0.59
CA THR A 168 21.26 7.53 -1.12
C THR A 168 21.38 6.86 -2.49
N ARG A 169 22.48 7.15 -3.19
CA ARG A 169 22.79 6.45 -4.45
C ARG A 169 22.98 4.94 -4.23
N HIS A 170 23.58 4.57 -3.11
CA HIS A 170 23.79 3.16 -2.76
C HIS A 170 22.46 2.42 -2.58
N ASP A 171 21.45 3.03 -1.95
CA ASP A 171 20.10 2.44 -1.80
C ASP A 171 19.46 2.17 -3.17
N ARG A 172 19.67 3.04 -4.14
CA ARG A 172 19.16 2.90 -5.51
C ARG A 172 19.86 1.78 -6.28
N GLU A 173 21.18 1.66 -6.16
CA GLU A 173 21.99 0.66 -6.87
C GLU A 173 21.85 -0.74 -6.26
N SER A 174 21.71 -0.86 -4.96
CA SER A 174 21.59 -2.15 -4.27
C SER A 174 20.18 -2.76 -4.36
N GLY A 175 19.18 -1.98 -4.79
CA GLY A 175 17.79 -2.40 -4.75
C GLY A 175 17.28 -2.71 -3.33
N THR A 176 18.00 -2.23 -2.32
CA THR A 176 17.68 -2.51 -0.92
C THR A 176 16.49 -1.66 -0.50
N THR A 177 15.32 -2.25 -0.54
CA THR A 177 14.13 -1.68 0.08
C THR A 177 14.28 -1.81 1.59
N ALA A 178 14.55 -0.72 2.28
CA ALA A 178 14.59 -0.69 3.74
C ALA A 178 13.17 -0.94 4.29
N THR A 179 12.83 -2.20 4.51
CA THR A 179 11.56 -2.57 5.13
C THR A 179 11.81 -2.88 6.60
N VAL A 180 11.50 -1.93 7.47
CA VAL A 180 11.49 -2.18 8.93
C VAL A 180 10.05 -2.43 9.34
N LEU A 181 9.72 -3.71 9.59
CA LEU A 181 8.46 -4.10 10.21
C LEU A 181 8.65 -4.13 11.72
N SER A 182 7.98 -3.27 12.46
CA SER A 182 7.86 -3.40 13.92
C SER A 182 6.39 -3.48 14.32
N ALA A 183 6.03 -4.50 15.10
CA ALA A 183 4.77 -4.55 15.84
C ALA A 183 5.06 -4.09 17.28
N ARG A 184 4.30 -3.14 17.79
CA ARG A 184 4.29 -2.73 19.19
C ARG A 184 2.87 -2.73 19.75
#